data_36cfa6f14b6486d7c55f6dd9186bd78c
#
_entry.id   36cfa6f14b6486d7c55f6dd9186bd78c
#
_cell.length_a   1.000
_cell.length_b   1.000
_cell.length_c   1.000
_cell.angle_alpha   90.00
_cell.angle_beta   90.00
_cell.angle_gamma   90.00
#
_symmetry.space_group_name_H-M   'P 1'
#
loop_
_entity.id
_entity.type
_entity.pdbx_description
1 polymer ?
#
loop_
_entity_poly.entity_id
_entity_poly.type
_entity_poly.pdbx_seq_one_letter_code
_entity_poly.pdbx_strand_id
1 'polypeptide(L)'
;MPAEVLATLVELSEEINSSLDLDEVLQKTATLVKRMVDYEIFGVMLLDESTQRLYHRFTIGYGEQASKDWQIPMGQGITGTAAATRRAVRVADVREDPRYINIIDSVRSELVIPLVVKGQSIGVIDIQSTQVDYFTRDQQSVLTLMASRLAVAIDNA
;
A
#
# COMPACT_ATOMS: atom_id res chain seq x y z
N MET A 1 19.24 2.16 10.61
CA MET A 1 18.17 2.87 9.85
C MET A 1 18.69 4.27 9.52
N PRO A 2 18.63 4.70 8.25
CA PRO A 2 19.05 6.06 7.89
C PRO A 2 18.27 7.14 8.64
N ALA A 3 18.91 8.25 8.92
CA ALA A 3 18.30 9.36 9.66
C ALA A 3 17.04 9.90 8.97
N GLU A 4 17.04 9.94 7.63
CA GLU A 4 15.89 10.40 6.85
C GLU A 4 14.66 9.51 7.05
N VAL A 5 14.88 8.21 7.13
CA VAL A 5 13.82 7.23 7.36
C VAL A 5 13.24 7.40 8.76
N LEU A 6 14.11 7.55 9.76
CA LEU A 6 13.65 7.79 11.13
C LEU A 6 12.84 9.07 11.23
N ALA A 7 13.31 10.14 10.61
CA ALA A 7 12.57 11.42 10.57
C ALA A 7 11.19 11.25 9.93
N THR A 8 11.10 10.51 8.82
CA THR A 8 9.83 10.22 8.15
C THR A 8 8.88 9.44 9.04
N LEU A 9 9.39 8.44 9.77
CA LEU A 9 8.58 7.66 10.71
C LEU A 9 8.04 8.52 11.85
N VAL A 10 8.87 9.44 12.37
CA VAL A 10 8.45 10.38 13.41
C VAL A 10 7.36 11.32 12.87
N GLU A 11 7.57 11.90 11.70
CA GLU A 11 6.57 12.76 11.04
C GLU A 11 5.25 12.02 10.86
N LEU A 12 5.29 10.80 10.35
CA LEU A 12 4.09 9.99 10.14
C LEU A 12 3.35 9.73 11.47
N SER A 13 4.09 9.39 12.53
CA SER A 13 3.50 9.16 13.84
C SER A 13 2.82 10.42 14.40
N GLU A 14 3.43 11.59 14.23
CA GLU A 14 2.85 12.86 14.65
C GLU A 14 1.59 13.19 13.87
N GLU A 15 1.60 12.99 12.56
CA GLU A 15 0.44 13.24 11.69
C GLU A 15 -0.72 12.31 12.03
N ILE A 16 -0.46 11.04 12.26
CA ILE A 16 -1.47 10.07 12.67
C ILE A 16 -2.12 10.50 14.00
N ASN A 17 -1.31 10.97 14.95
CA ASN A 17 -1.81 11.38 16.26
C ASN A 17 -2.55 12.71 16.22
N SER A 18 -2.25 13.60 15.27
CA SER A 18 -2.82 14.94 15.21
C SER A 18 -4.09 15.03 14.37
N SER A 19 -4.33 14.08 13.47
CA SER A 19 -5.46 14.12 12.53
C SER A 19 -6.52 13.10 12.91
N LEU A 20 -7.80 13.53 12.94
CA LEU A 20 -8.96 12.67 13.09
C LEU A 20 -9.59 12.34 11.72
N ASP A 21 -9.12 12.98 10.64
CA ASP A 21 -9.63 12.78 9.30
C ASP A 21 -8.77 11.73 8.57
N LEU A 22 -9.36 10.58 8.27
CA LEU A 22 -8.67 9.50 7.59
C LEU A 22 -8.16 9.92 6.20
N ASP A 23 -8.93 10.69 5.45
CA ASP A 23 -8.49 11.16 4.12
C ASP A 23 -7.21 12.01 4.23
N GLU A 24 -7.13 12.85 5.24
CA GLU A 24 -5.94 13.66 5.50
C GLU A 24 -4.75 12.79 5.86
N VAL A 25 -4.94 11.78 6.73
CA VAL A 25 -3.88 10.85 7.11
C VAL A 25 -3.37 10.09 5.90
N LEU A 26 -4.25 9.62 5.03
CA LEU A 26 -3.88 8.89 3.82
C LEU A 26 -3.11 9.79 2.85
N GLN A 27 -3.56 11.05 2.66
CA GLN A 27 -2.86 12.01 1.81
C GLN A 27 -1.45 12.31 2.32
N LYS A 28 -1.30 12.52 3.61
CA LYS A 28 0.00 12.79 4.22
C LYS A 28 0.91 11.57 4.14
N THR A 29 0.38 10.38 4.36
CA THR A 29 1.14 9.14 4.20
C THR A 29 1.67 9.02 2.78
N ALA A 30 0.84 9.26 1.77
CA ALA A 30 1.25 9.21 0.37
C ALA A 30 2.38 10.21 0.08
N THR A 31 2.30 11.42 0.62
CA THR A 31 3.31 12.46 0.46
C THR A 31 4.64 12.05 1.10
N LEU A 32 4.61 11.49 2.31
CA LEU A 32 5.81 11.05 3.00
C LEU A 32 6.46 9.86 2.30
N VAL A 33 5.66 8.90 1.83
CA VAL A 33 6.18 7.75 1.07
C VAL A 33 6.84 8.23 -0.22
N LYS A 34 6.28 9.24 -0.89
CA LYS A 34 6.84 9.78 -2.14
C LYS A 34 8.25 10.34 -1.96
N ARG A 35 8.56 10.90 -0.80
CA ARG A 35 9.91 11.40 -0.49
C ARG A 35 10.95 10.27 -0.43
N MET A 36 10.53 9.06 -0.06
CA MET A 36 11.42 7.92 0.10
C MET A 36 11.47 7.05 -1.13
N VAL A 37 10.36 6.92 -1.81
CA VAL A 37 10.17 6.04 -2.95
C VAL A 37 9.41 6.82 -4.00
N ASP A 38 10.05 7.14 -5.11
CA ASP A 38 9.42 7.92 -6.19
C ASP A 38 8.48 7.03 -7.01
N TYR A 39 7.40 6.59 -6.37
CA TYR A 39 6.39 5.75 -7.03
C TYR A 39 5.62 6.54 -8.10
N GLU A 40 5.02 5.84 -9.03
CA GLU A 40 4.11 6.43 -10.01
C GLU A 40 2.65 6.21 -9.61
N ILE A 41 2.37 5.09 -8.96
CA ILE A 41 1.05 4.73 -8.50
C ILE A 41 1.11 4.41 -7.01
N PHE A 42 0.17 4.96 -6.26
CA PHE A 42 0.00 4.69 -4.83
C PHE A 42 -1.47 4.42 -4.55
N GLY A 43 -1.74 3.33 -3.87
CA GLY A 43 -3.09 3.00 -3.46
C GLY A 43 -3.15 2.45 -2.05
N VAL A 44 -4.22 2.73 -1.37
CA VAL A 44 -4.60 2.05 -0.12
C VAL A 44 -5.91 1.34 -0.38
N MET A 45 -5.87 0.02 -0.30
CA MET A 45 -7.06 -0.80 -0.39
C MET A 45 -7.44 -1.28 1.01
N LEU A 46 -8.70 -1.23 1.35
CA LEU A 46 -9.21 -1.74 2.62
C LEU A 46 -10.05 -2.98 2.40
N LEU A 47 -10.07 -3.84 3.40
CA LEU A 47 -10.85 -5.08 3.38
C LEU A 47 -12.28 -4.79 3.82
N ASP A 48 -13.24 -5.18 2.99
CA ASP A 48 -14.64 -5.27 3.39
C ASP A 48 -14.81 -6.65 4.06
N GLU A 49 -15.04 -6.66 5.36
CA GLU A 49 -15.15 -7.91 6.12
C GLU A 49 -16.35 -8.75 5.71
N SER A 50 -17.43 -8.12 5.28
CA SER A 50 -18.65 -8.83 4.90
C SER A 50 -18.50 -9.61 3.60
N THR A 51 -17.69 -9.10 2.66
CA THR A 51 -17.49 -9.72 1.35
C THR A 51 -16.14 -10.40 1.20
N GLN A 52 -15.20 -10.16 2.11
CA GLN A 52 -13.80 -10.59 2.02
C GLN A 52 -13.12 -10.12 0.74
N ARG A 53 -13.42 -8.89 0.33
CA ARG A 53 -12.84 -8.24 -0.86
C ARG A 53 -12.17 -6.96 -0.49
N LEU A 54 -11.05 -6.66 -1.18
CA LEU A 54 -10.34 -5.40 -1.06
C LEU A 54 -10.94 -4.39 -2.03
N TYR A 55 -11.11 -3.15 -1.57
CA TYR A 55 -11.59 -2.05 -2.39
C TYR A 55 -10.65 -0.84 -2.26
N HIS A 56 -10.59 0.00 -3.29
CA HIS A 56 -9.75 1.20 -3.27
C HIS A 56 -10.36 2.26 -2.33
N ARG A 57 -9.63 2.55 -1.25
CA ARG A 57 -10.00 3.63 -0.33
C ARG A 57 -9.36 4.96 -0.72
N PHE A 58 -8.13 4.93 -1.25
CA PHE A 58 -7.35 6.10 -1.62
C PHE A 58 -6.43 5.73 -2.77
N THR A 59 -6.37 6.56 -3.82
CA THR A 59 -5.56 6.27 -5.01
C THR A 59 -4.88 7.51 -5.55
N ILE A 60 -3.64 7.33 -6.03
CA ILE A 60 -2.89 8.33 -6.80
C ILE A 60 -2.33 7.61 -8.03
N GLY A 61 -2.53 8.18 -9.23
CA GLY A 61 -1.93 7.69 -10.47
C GLY A 61 -2.69 6.61 -11.20
N TYR A 62 -3.76 6.07 -10.63
CA TYR A 62 -4.59 5.05 -11.31
C TYR A 62 -5.47 5.63 -12.43
N GLY A 63 -5.77 6.91 -12.37
CA GLY A 63 -6.72 7.53 -13.29
C GLY A 63 -8.14 7.00 -13.10
N GLU A 64 -8.90 6.97 -14.19
CA GLU A 64 -10.28 6.48 -14.17
C GLU A 64 -10.40 4.96 -14.03
N GLN A 65 -9.28 4.24 -14.12
CA GLN A 65 -9.24 2.78 -14.08
C GLN A 65 -9.45 2.22 -12.67
N ALA A 66 -9.24 3.04 -11.63
CA ALA A 66 -9.51 2.65 -10.26
C ALA A 66 -10.89 3.13 -9.85
N SER A 67 -11.93 2.47 -10.31
CA SER A 67 -13.29 2.80 -9.91
C SER A 67 -13.57 2.27 -8.49
N LYS A 68 -14.55 2.88 -7.82
CA LYS A 68 -15.02 2.42 -6.50
C LYS A 68 -15.60 1.01 -6.56
N ASP A 69 -16.02 0.58 -7.74
CA ASP A 69 -16.62 -0.74 -7.95
C ASP A 69 -15.58 -1.83 -8.18
N TRP A 70 -14.30 -1.44 -8.36
CA TRP A 70 -13.21 -2.39 -8.52
C TRP A 70 -12.90 -3.05 -7.18
N GLN A 71 -13.04 -4.35 -7.12
CA GLN A 71 -12.77 -5.14 -5.91
C GLN A 71 -11.95 -6.35 -6.24
N ILE A 72 -11.06 -6.72 -5.33
CA ILE A 72 -10.20 -7.89 -5.47
C ILE A 72 -10.46 -8.81 -4.29
N PRO A 73 -10.86 -10.08 -4.53
CA PRO A 73 -11.03 -11.05 -3.45
C PRO A 73 -9.73 -11.33 -2.71
N MET A 74 -9.83 -11.60 -1.41
CA MET A 74 -8.68 -12.08 -0.63
C MET A 74 -8.05 -13.29 -1.31
N GLY A 75 -6.73 -13.29 -1.39
CA GLY A 75 -5.96 -14.38 -2.00
C GLY A 75 -5.79 -14.29 -3.51
N GLN A 76 -6.44 -13.34 -4.17
CA GLN A 76 -6.31 -13.15 -5.62
C GLN A 76 -5.47 -11.92 -5.94
N GLY A 77 -4.69 -12.01 -7.02
CA GLY A 77 -3.78 -10.95 -7.41
C GLY A 77 -2.62 -10.80 -6.45
N ILE A 78 -1.74 -9.84 -6.73
CA ILE A 78 -0.61 -9.52 -5.84
C ILE A 78 -1.13 -8.89 -4.55
N THR A 79 -2.08 -7.96 -4.65
CA THR A 79 -2.69 -7.31 -3.49
C THR A 79 -3.44 -8.29 -2.59
N GLY A 80 -4.28 -9.15 -3.16
CA GLY A 80 -5.04 -10.14 -2.41
C GLY A 80 -4.13 -11.19 -1.77
N THR A 81 -3.04 -11.54 -2.42
CA THR A 81 -2.05 -12.48 -1.87
C THR A 81 -1.34 -11.87 -0.65
N ALA A 82 -0.91 -10.61 -0.74
CA ALA A 82 -0.27 -9.92 0.38
C ALA A 82 -1.22 -9.85 1.59
N ALA A 83 -2.47 -9.50 1.36
CA ALA A 83 -3.47 -9.44 2.42
C ALA A 83 -3.71 -10.81 3.07
N ALA A 84 -3.89 -11.85 2.26
CA ALA A 84 -4.19 -13.20 2.76
C ALA A 84 -3.01 -13.82 3.51
N THR A 85 -1.79 -13.60 3.04
CA THR A 85 -0.58 -14.16 3.68
C THR A 85 -0.05 -13.28 4.80
N ARG A 86 -0.49 -12.02 4.90
CA ARG A 86 0.00 -11.02 5.86
C ARG A 86 1.50 -10.78 5.69
N ARG A 87 1.98 -10.85 4.45
CA ARG A 87 3.38 -10.63 4.08
C ARG A 87 3.48 -9.68 2.91
N ALA A 88 4.47 -8.81 2.94
CA ALA A 88 4.78 -7.95 1.81
C ALA A 88 5.15 -8.79 0.59
N VAL A 89 4.73 -8.33 -0.59
CA VAL A 89 5.08 -8.96 -1.86
C VAL A 89 5.77 -7.92 -2.73
N ARG A 90 7.00 -8.20 -3.13
CA ARG A 90 7.81 -7.34 -3.99
C ARG A 90 8.04 -8.06 -5.32
N VAL A 91 7.53 -7.48 -6.40
CA VAL A 91 7.57 -8.08 -7.74
C VAL A 91 8.46 -7.23 -8.64
N ALA A 92 9.53 -7.83 -9.14
CA ALA A 92 10.50 -7.14 -10.00
C ALA A 92 9.91 -6.80 -11.38
N ASP A 93 9.15 -7.71 -11.97
CA ASP A 93 8.45 -7.50 -13.24
C ASP A 93 7.08 -8.19 -13.19
N VAL A 94 6.02 -7.38 -13.16
CA VAL A 94 4.65 -7.89 -13.05
C VAL A 94 4.23 -8.72 -14.26
N ARG A 95 4.87 -8.52 -15.40
CA ARG A 95 4.58 -9.31 -16.62
C ARG A 95 4.96 -10.78 -16.47
N GLU A 96 5.87 -11.08 -15.55
CA GLU A 96 6.35 -12.43 -15.27
C GLU A 96 5.61 -13.08 -14.11
N ASP A 97 4.77 -12.33 -13.38
CA ASP A 97 4.05 -12.85 -12.23
C ASP A 97 2.62 -13.21 -12.63
N PRO A 98 2.23 -14.51 -12.57
CA PRO A 98 0.90 -14.95 -13.00
C PRO A 98 -0.23 -14.42 -12.11
N ARG A 99 0.08 -13.91 -10.92
CA ARG A 99 -0.93 -13.34 -10.01
C ARG A 99 -1.34 -11.93 -10.42
N TYR A 100 -0.55 -11.25 -11.27
CA TYR A 100 -0.79 -9.85 -11.60
C TYR A 100 -2.12 -9.67 -12.33
N ILE A 101 -2.95 -8.77 -11.80
CA ILE A 101 -4.19 -8.33 -12.44
C ILE A 101 -3.89 -7.01 -13.12
N ASN A 102 -3.88 -7.03 -14.45
CA ASN A 102 -3.48 -5.86 -15.25
C ASN A 102 -4.58 -4.81 -15.27
N ILE A 103 -4.33 -3.68 -14.58
CA ILE A 103 -5.18 -2.49 -14.64
C ILE A 103 -4.53 -1.44 -15.55
N ILE A 104 -3.20 -1.29 -15.46
CA ILE A 104 -2.44 -0.28 -16.20
C ILE A 104 -1.28 -0.97 -16.92
N ASP A 105 -1.33 -0.97 -18.25
CA ASP A 105 -0.38 -1.69 -19.09
C ASP A 105 1.08 -1.25 -18.92
N SER A 106 1.30 0.00 -18.52
CA SER A 106 2.66 0.56 -18.39
C SER A 106 3.38 0.12 -17.11
N VAL A 107 2.68 -0.47 -16.14
CA VAL A 107 3.29 -0.92 -14.90
C VAL A 107 4.27 -2.07 -15.16
N ARG A 108 5.42 -2.03 -14.48
CA ARG A 108 6.46 -3.06 -14.58
C ARG A 108 6.82 -3.69 -13.25
N SER A 109 6.88 -2.91 -12.18
CA SER A 109 7.16 -3.45 -10.84
C SER A 109 6.13 -2.99 -9.83
N GLU A 110 5.98 -3.78 -8.77
CA GLU A 110 4.98 -3.56 -7.73
C GLU A 110 5.50 -3.98 -6.36
N LEU A 111 5.13 -3.20 -5.35
CA LEU A 111 5.39 -3.55 -3.95
C LEU A 111 4.10 -3.38 -3.18
N VAL A 112 3.62 -4.44 -2.58
CA VAL A 112 2.40 -4.46 -1.77
C VAL A 112 2.75 -4.78 -0.33
N ILE A 113 2.30 -3.93 0.59
CA ILE A 113 2.53 -4.07 2.02
C ILE A 113 1.18 -4.28 2.72
N PRO A 114 0.97 -5.38 3.43
CA PRO A 114 -0.29 -5.57 4.15
C PRO A 114 -0.39 -4.63 5.35
N LEU A 115 -1.61 -4.17 5.61
CA LEU A 115 -1.96 -3.42 6.80
C LEU A 115 -2.50 -4.42 7.83
N VAL A 116 -1.74 -4.65 8.89
CA VAL A 116 -2.06 -5.70 9.87
C VAL A 116 -2.23 -5.10 11.25
N VAL A 117 -3.35 -5.41 11.89
CA VAL A 117 -3.66 -5.01 13.27
C VAL A 117 -4.09 -6.26 14.03
N LYS A 118 -3.47 -6.50 15.19
CA LYS A 118 -3.79 -7.65 16.03
C LYS A 118 -3.79 -8.98 15.28
N GLY A 119 -2.83 -9.14 14.38
CA GLY A 119 -2.67 -10.35 13.56
C GLY A 119 -3.64 -10.49 12.40
N GLN A 120 -4.46 -9.49 12.12
CA GLN A 120 -5.46 -9.51 11.04
C GLN A 120 -5.14 -8.48 9.98
N SER A 121 -5.25 -8.87 8.71
CA SER A 121 -5.15 -7.93 7.59
C SER A 121 -6.43 -7.09 7.51
N ILE A 122 -6.26 -5.76 7.48
CA ILE A 122 -7.37 -4.82 7.27
C ILE A 122 -7.29 -4.15 5.89
N GLY A 123 -6.22 -4.38 5.17
CA GLY A 123 -6.00 -3.82 3.85
C GLY A 123 -4.56 -3.95 3.40
N VAL A 124 -4.21 -3.20 2.37
CA VAL A 124 -2.84 -3.15 1.82
C VAL A 124 -2.49 -1.73 1.39
N ILE A 125 -1.17 -1.44 1.38
CA ILE A 125 -0.59 -0.34 0.62
C ILE A 125 -0.04 -0.95 -0.66
N ASP A 126 -0.39 -0.37 -1.81
CA ASP A 126 0.04 -0.84 -3.12
C ASP A 126 0.78 0.27 -3.83
N ILE A 127 2.07 0.08 -4.12
CA ILE A 127 2.85 1.05 -4.89
C ILE A 127 3.41 0.38 -6.14
N GLN A 128 3.42 1.14 -7.24
CA GLN A 128 3.78 0.61 -8.54
C GLN A 128 4.68 1.59 -9.30
N SER A 129 5.51 1.04 -10.18
CA SER A 129 6.43 1.80 -11.04
C SER A 129 6.40 1.25 -12.46
N THR A 130 6.67 2.12 -13.44
CA THR A 130 6.87 1.72 -14.84
C THR A 130 8.26 1.16 -15.09
N GLN A 131 9.13 1.15 -14.10
CA GLN A 131 10.48 0.60 -14.20
C GLN A 131 10.55 -0.79 -13.59
N VAL A 132 11.26 -1.69 -14.26
CA VAL A 132 11.51 -3.04 -13.78
C VAL A 132 12.43 -2.97 -12.55
N ASP A 133 12.15 -3.81 -11.54
CA ASP A 133 12.96 -3.97 -10.32
C ASP A 133 13.23 -2.63 -9.60
N TYR A 134 12.23 -1.78 -9.55
CA TYR A 134 12.38 -0.43 -9.00
C TYR A 134 12.44 -0.41 -7.47
N PHE A 135 11.72 -1.31 -6.81
CA PHE A 135 11.60 -1.31 -5.35
C PHE A 135 12.67 -2.20 -4.70
N THR A 136 13.26 -1.72 -3.60
CA THR A 136 14.33 -2.43 -2.88
C THR A 136 13.80 -3.10 -1.61
N ARG A 137 14.59 -4.04 -1.08
CA ARG A 137 14.28 -4.67 0.22
C ARG A 137 14.30 -3.67 1.37
N ASP A 138 15.21 -2.70 1.33
CA ASP A 138 15.28 -1.67 2.37
C ASP A 138 14.02 -0.82 2.36
N GLN A 139 13.55 -0.44 1.19
CA GLN A 139 12.29 0.28 1.04
C GLN A 139 11.11 -0.56 1.57
N GLN A 140 11.09 -1.84 1.26
CA GLN A 140 10.07 -2.75 1.76
C GLN A 140 10.04 -2.79 3.29
N SER A 141 11.20 -2.87 3.93
CA SER A 141 11.31 -2.92 5.39
C SER A 141 10.79 -1.63 6.03
N VAL A 142 11.17 -0.49 5.49
CA VAL A 142 10.71 0.81 5.98
C VAL A 142 9.21 0.97 5.80
N LEU A 143 8.71 0.62 4.63
CA LEU A 143 7.27 0.73 4.34
C LEU A 143 6.45 -0.21 5.21
N THR A 144 7.01 -1.37 5.58
CA THR A 144 6.36 -2.29 6.53
C THR A 144 6.17 -1.64 7.90
N LEU A 145 7.17 -0.88 8.38
CA LEU A 145 7.06 -0.13 9.62
C LEU A 145 6.01 0.97 9.53
N MET A 146 5.99 1.70 8.42
CA MET A 146 4.98 2.75 8.19
C MET A 146 3.58 2.14 8.12
N ALA A 147 3.44 1.01 7.44
CA ALA A 147 2.17 0.31 7.30
C ALA A 147 1.60 -0.12 8.64
N SER A 148 2.45 -0.58 9.58
CA SER A 148 1.97 -0.99 10.90
C SER A 148 1.37 0.19 11.68
N ARG A 149 1.93 1.38 11.55
CA ARG A 149 1.41 2.60 12.18
C ARG A 149 0.13 3.09 11.50
N LEU A 150 0.12 3.07 10.18
CA LEU A 150 -1.06 3.46 9.41
C LEU A 150 -2.23 2.52 9.69
N ALA A 151 -1.98 1.22 9.81
CA ALA A 151 -3.00 0.24 10.11
C ALA A 151 -3.72 0.55 11.42
N VAL A 152 -2.97 0.92 12.47
CA VAL A 152 -3.56 1.31 13.75
C VAL A 152 -4.44 2.55 13.60
N ALA A 153 -3.98 3.55 12.86
CA ALA A 153 -4.76 4.78 12.62
C ALA A 153 -6.07 4.48 11.88
N ILE A 154 -6.02 3.61 10.87
CA ILE A 154 -7.20 3.21 10.09
C ILE A 154 -8.18 2.44 10.99
N ASP A 155 -7.67 1.52 11.81
CA ASP A 155 -8.50 0.70 12.70
C ASP A 155 -9.21 1.54 13.75
N ASN A 156 -8.59 2.64 14.19
CA ASN A 156 -9.14 3.56 15.17
C ASN A 156 -10.06 4.64 14.60
N ALA A 157 -10.12 4.73 13.27
CA ALA A 157 -10.94 5.75 12.61
C ALA A 157 -12.44 5.42 12.66
#